data_82a048545d898abb64e5166a858a1446
#
_entry.id   82a048545d898abb64e5166a858a1446
#
_cell.length_a   1.000
_cell.length_b   1.000
_cell.length_c   1.000
_cell.angle_alpha   90.00
_cell.angle_beta   90.00
_cell.angle_gamma   90.00
#
_symmetry.space_group_name_H-M   'P 1'
#
loop_
_entity.id
_entity.type
_entity.pdbx_description
1 polymer ?
#
loop_
_entity_poly.entity_id
_entity_poly.type
_entity_poly.pdbx_seq_one_letter_code
_entity_poly.pdbx_strand_id
1 'polypeptide(L)'
;MAKVYYEKDVTVNVLKEKKVAIIGYGSQGHAHAQNLRDNGFDVVVGLRKGKSWDKANEDGFSVYTVAEAAEKADVVMILLPDELQPEVYEAEIAPNLQAGNSLVFAHGFNVHFDQVKPPANVDVFLVAPKGPGHLVRRTFTEGGLFLHYLQYIKMQQELRLKKHFLMLTELEQRELVY
;
A
#
# COMPACT_ATOMS: atom_id res chain seq x y z
N MET A 1 -20.08 12.76 -11.07
CA MET A 1 -20.41 12.45 -9.67
C MET A 1 -19.48 11.32 -9.25
N ALA A 2 -18.80 11.46 -8.12
CA ALA A 2 -17.89 10.40 -7.63
C ALA A 2 -18.69 9.15 -7.29
N LYS A 3 -18.13 7.96 -7.60
CA LYS A 3 -18.74 6.68 -7.26
C LYS A 3 -18.28 6.27 -5.86
N VAL A 4 -19.22 5.95 -4.99
CA VAL A 4 -18.95 5.41 -3.66
C VAL A 4 -19.09 3.89 -3.72
N TYR A 5 -18.13 3.19 -3.11
CA TYR A 5 -18.13 1.74 -3.01
C TYR A 5 -18.17 1.30 -1.54
N TYR A 6 -18.74 0.15 -1.28
CA TYR A 6 -18.89 -0.45 0.04
C TYR A 6 -18.35 -1.87 0.01
N GLU A 7 -18.07 -2.45 1.18
CA GLU A 7 -17.57 -3.82 1.33
C GLU A 7 -18.39 -4.86 0.52
N LYS A 8 -19.72 -4.70 0.49
CA LYS A 8 -20.63 -5.57 -0.29
C LYS A 8 -20.39 -5.52 -1.81
N ASP A 9 -19.71 -4.49 -2.31
CA ASP A 9 -19.39 -4.33 -3.73
C ASP A 9 -18.12 -5.11 -4.12
N VAL A 10 -17.41 -5.68 -3.12
CA VAL A 10 -16.22 -6.50 -3.32
C VAL A 10 -16.62 -7.97 -3.44
N THR A 11 -16.50 -8.51 -4.64
CA THR A 11 -16.92 -9.88 -4.94
C THR A 11 -15.80 -10.92 -4.94
N VAL A 12 -14.52 -10.49 -4.95
CA VAL A 12 -13.36 -11.39 -5.07
C VAL A 12 -12.19 -10.87 -4.24
N ASN A 13 -11.70 -11.71 -3.33
CA ASN A 13 -10.48 -11.44 -2.57
C ASN A 13 -9.23 -11.86 -3.39
N VAL A 14 -8.76 -11.00 -4.28
CA VAL A 14 -7.60 -11.26 -5.15
C VAL A 14 -6.25 -11.00 -4.45
N LEU A 15 -6.25 -10.39 -3.26
CA LEU A 15 -5.04 -10.11 -2.50
C LEU A 15 -4.80 -11.10 -1.34
N LYS A 16 -5.76 -11.97 -1.02
CA LYS A 16 -5.67 -12.83 0.16
C LYS A 16 -4.48 -13.80 0.13
N GLU A 17 -4.04 -14.18 -1.06
CA GLU A 17 -2.87 -15.05 -1.27
C GLU A 17 -1.63 -14.25 -1.70
N LYS A 18 -1.72 -12.91 -1.66
CA LYS A 18 -0.68 -12.00 -2.09
C LYS A 18 0.10 -11.45 -0.90
N LYS A 19 1.42 -11.38 -1.07
CA LYS A 19 2.29 -10.74 -0.10
C LYS A 19 2.35 -9.23 -0.36
N VAL A 20 2.12 -8.45 0.69
CA VAL A 20 2.16 -6.98 0.66
C VAL A 20 3.42 -6.49 1.37
N ALA A 21 4.27 -5.76 0.67
CA ALA A 21 5.38 -5.04 1.27
C ALA A 21 4.99 -3.59 1.55
N ILE A 22 5.13 -3.16 2.79
CA ILE A 22 5.00 -1.76 3.19
C ILE A 22 6.40 -1.17 3.28
N ILE A 23 6.73 -0.24 2.38
CA ILE A 23 8.02 0.44 2.34
C ILE A 23 7.91 1.75 3.11
N GLY A 24 8.53 1.79 4.29
CA GLY A 24 8.39 2.87 5.26
C GLY A 24 7.45 2.52 6.42
N TYR A 25 7.82 2.94 7.65
CA TYR A 25 7.05 2.66 8.87
C TYR A 25 6.84 3.94 9.69
N GLY A 26 6.53 5.03 8.97
CA GLY A 26 6.11 6.32 9.54
C GLY A 26 4.61 6.35 9.87
N SER A 27 4.04 7.56 9.89
CA SER A 27 2.63 7.77 10.28
C SER A 27 1.64 6.92 9.47
N GLN A 28 1.77 6.88 8.15
CA GLN A 28 0.91 6.04 7.31
C GLN A 28 1.35 4.57 7.31
N GLY A 29 2.66 4.31 7.22
CA GLY A 29 3.19 2.96 7.09
C GLY A 29 2.79 2.02 8.22
N HIS A 30 2.87 2.48 9.49
CA HIS A 30 2.46 1.66 10.62
C HIS A 30 0.95 1.37 10.61
N ALA A 31 0.13 2.37 10.23
CA ALA A 31 -1.33 2.20 10.21
C ALA A 31 -1.76 1.20 9.12
N HIS A 32 -1.27 1.37 7.89
CA HIS A 32 -1.58 0.46 6.79
C HIS A 32 -1.07 -0.96 7.06
N ALA A 33 0.18 -1.11 7.54
CA ALA A 33 0.72 -2.42 7.84
C ALA A 33 -0.11 -3.16 8.90
N GLN A 34 -0.45 -2.49 10.00
CA GLN A 34 -1.23 -3.10 11.07
C GLN A 34 -2.66 -3.42 10.67
N ASN A 35 -3.33 -2.51 9.94
CA ASN A 35 -4.71 -2.74 9.49
C ASN A 35 -4.77 -3.93 8.50
N LEU A 36 -3.86 -4.00 7.53
CA LEU A 36 -3.78 -5.13 6.61
C LEU A 36 -3.52 -6.45 7.34
N ARG A 37 -2.54 -6.49 8.27
CA ARG A 37 -2.26 -7.69 9.07
C ARG A 37 -3.47 -8.12 9.89
N ASP A 38 -4.15 -7.20 10.55
CA ASP A 38 -5.31 -7.50 11.40
C ASP A 38 -6.51 -8.01 10.59
N ASN A 39 -6.55 -7.70 9.28
CA ASN A 39 -7.49 -8.26 8.30
C ASN A 39 -7.00 -9.57 7.64
N GLY A 40 -5.87 -10.12 8.09
CA GLY A 40 -5.39 -11.44 7.70
C GLY A 40 -4.51 -11.48 6.43
N PHE A 41 -3.94 -10.33 6.01
CA PHE A 41 -2.98 -10.28 4.90
C PHE A 41 -1.58 -10.68 5.34
N ASP A 42 -0.82 -11.26 4.42
CA ASP A 42 0.62 -11.50 4.57
C ASP A 42 1.38 -10.19 4.31
N VAL A 43 1.79 -9.53 5.39
CA VAL A 43 2.44 -8.22 5.35
C VAL A 43 3.88 -8.31 5.81
N VAL A 44 4.79 -7.78 5.01
CA VAL A 44 6.20 -7.55 5.36
C VAL A 44 6.51 -6.07 5.33
N VAL A 45 7.55 -5.64 6.04
CA VAL A 45 7.93 -4.23 6.10
C VAL A 45 9.34 -4.07 5.54
N GLY A 46 9.53 -3.15 4.60
CA GLY A 46 10.81 -2.80 3.99
C GLY A 46 11.38 -1.51 4.58
N LEU A 47 12.55 -1.59 5.22
CA LEU A 47 13.16 -0.45 5.93
C LEU A 47 14.69 -0.48 5.86
N ARG A 48 15.28 0.67 6.13
CA ARG A 48 16.69 0.76 6.55
C ARG A 48 16.80 0.52 8.06
N LYS A 49 17.91 -0.07 8.52
CA LYS A 49 18.16 -0.27 9.96
C LYS A 49 18.08 1.06 10.72
N GLY A 50 17.38 1.06 11.86
CA GLY A 50 17.17 2.23 12.70
C GLY A 50 15.86 2.14 13.49
N LYS A 51 15.43 3.23 14.09
CA LYS A 51 14.27 3.29 15.01
C LYS A 51 12.98 2.70 14.41
N SER A 52 12.70 2.96 13.14
CA SER A 52 11.50 2.41 12.48
C SER A 52 11.59 0.90 12.26
N TRP A 53 12.81 0.39 12.02
CA TRP A 53 13.08 -1.04 11.95
C TRP A 53 12.77 -1.74 13.27
N ASP A 54 13.33 -1.20 14.37
CA ASP A 54 13.13 -1.75 15.70
C ASP A 54 11.65 -1.73 16.07
N LYS A 55 10.98 -0.60 15.81
CA LYS A 55 9.55 -0.42 16.06
C LYS A 55 8.68 -1.43 15.29
N ALA A 56 8.96 -1.66 14.01
CA ALA A 56 8.21 -2.63 13.21
C ALA A 56 8.42 -4.06 13.70
N ASN A 57 9.63 -4.41 14.15
CA ASN A 57 9.91 -5.70 14.80
C ASN A 57 9.16 -5.84 16.13
N GLU A 58 9.15 -4.81 16.99
CA GLU A 58 8.39 -4.80 18.25
C GLU A 58 6.89 -4.97 18.00
N ASP A 59 6.37 -4.40 16.92
CA ASP A 59 4.97 -4.54 16.49
C ASP A 59 4.68 -5.93 15.85
N GLY A 60 5.70 -6.82 15.75
CA GLY A 60 5.56 -8.22 15.33
C GLY A 60 5.62 -8.44 13.81
N PHE A 61 6.15 -7.50 13.03
CA PHE A 61 6.34 -7.67 11.58
C PHE A 61 7.65 -8.35 11.24
N SER A 62 7.66 -9.11 10.14
CA SER A 62 8.89 -9.50 9.45
C SER A 62 9.46 -8.29 8.72
N VAL A 63 10.63 -7.81 9.17
CA VAL A 63 11.28 -6.63 8.62
C VAL A 63 12.47 -7.03 7.76
N TYR A 64 12.56 -6.47 6.57
CA TYR A 64 13.59 -6.71 5.58
C TYR A 64 14.19 -5.39 5.11
N THR A 65 15.30 -5.45 4.37
CA THR A 65 15.73 -4.30 3.56
C THR A 65 14.66 -3.97 2.52
N VAL A 66 14.69 -2.75 1.97
CA VAL A 66 13.71 -2.35 0.96
C VAL A 66 13.77 -3.27 -0.27
N ALA A 67 14.98 -3.60 -0.73
CA ALA A 67 15.19 -4.49 -1.86
C ALA A 67 14.62 -5.90 -1.61
N GLU A 68 14.93 -6.50 -0.45
CA GLU A 68 14.41 -7.83 -0.10
C GLU A 68 12.89 -7.85 0.07
N ALA A 69 12.32 -6.79 0.64
CA ALA A 69 10.87 -6.68 0.78
C ALA A 69 10.17 -6.55 -0.58
N ALA A 70 10.75 -5.77 -1.51
CA ALA A 70 10.23 -5.60 -2.86
C ALA A 70 10.32 -6.91 -3.67
N GLU A 71 11.42 -7.65 -3.56
CA GLU A 71 11.61 -8.96 -4.21
C GLU A 71 10.58 -10.00 -3.77
N LYS A 72 10.23 -9.99 -2.47
CA LYS A 72 9.32 -10.98 -1.86
C LYS A 72 7.85 -10.69 -2.12
N ALA A 73 7.48 -9.48 -2.55
CA ALA A 73 6.10 -9.01 -2.55
C ALA A 73 5.47 -9.04 -3.94
N ASP A 74 4.16 -9.31 -3.95
CA ASP A 74 3.31 -9.11 -5.13
C ASP A 74 2.81 -7.65 -5.22
N VAL A 75 2.65 -7.00 -4.07
CA VAL A 75 2.18 -5.62 -3.94
C VAL A 75 3.19 -4.83 -3.11
N VAL A 76 3.72 -3.76 -3.66
CA VAL A 76 4.69 -2.89 -2.98
C VAL A 76 4.04 -1.54 -2.74
N MET A 77 3.76 -1.21 -1.48
CA MET A 77 3.18 0.07 -1.08
C MET A 77 4.26 1.00 -0.55
N ILE A 78 4.50 2.10 -1.25
CA ILE A 78 5.57 3.07 -0.93
C ILE A 78 4.98 4.18 -0.05
N LEU A 79 5.41 4.20 1.22
CA LEU A 79 4.96 5.15 2.24
C LEU A 79 6.14 5.92 2.87
N LEU A 80 7.17 6.11 2.08
CA LEU A 80 8.29 6.99 2.38
C LEU A 80 7.92 8.46 2.14
N PRO A 81 8.63 9.43 2.75
CA PRO A 81 8.57 10.83 2.35
C PRO A 81 8.81 11.01 0.86
N ASP A 82 8.06 11.92 0.22
CA ASP A 82 8.05 12.08 -1.24
C ASP A 82 9.46 12.34 -1.82
N GLU A 83 10.28 13.10 -1.11
CA GLU A 83 11.65 13.42 -1.51
C GLU A 83 12.61 12.22 -1.54
N LEU A 84 12.30 11.15 -0.80
CA LEU A 84 13.12 9.93 -0.74
C LEU A 84 12.66 8.87 -1.73
N GLN A 85 11.42 8.95 -2.20
CA GLN A 85 10.83 7.90 -3.03
C GLN A 85 11.58 7.67 -4.35
N PRO A 86 12.02 8.69 -5.12
CA PRO A 86 12.68 8.46 -6.41
C PRO A 86 13.98 7.68 -6.26
N GLU A 87 14.85 8.08 -5.32
CA GLU A 87 16.13 7.42 -5.08
C GLU A 87 15.95 5.97 -4.64
N VAL A 88 15.08 5.74 -3.63
CA VAL A 88 14.82 4.39 -3.10
C VAL A 88 14.14 3.52 -4.15
N TYR A 89 13.24 4.09 -4.94
CA TYR A 89 12.58 3.37 -6.02
C TYR A 89 13.58 2.86 -7.06
N GLU A 90 14.44 3.74 -7.57
CA GLU A 90 15.42 3.35 -8.59
C GLU A 90 16.46 2.37 -8.07
N ALA A 91 16.97 2.59 -6.86
CA ALA A 91 18.05 1.79 -6.30
C ALA A 91 17.59 0.43 -5.76
N GLU A 92 16.42 0.35 -5.12
CA GLU A 92 16.05 -0.80 -4.33
C GLU A 92 14.71 -1.46 -4.74
N ILE A 93 13.77 -0.71 -5.35
CA ILE A 93 12.45 -1.26 -5.70
C ILE A 93 12.39 -1.69 -7.17
N ALA A 94 12.71 -0.80 -8.09
CA ALA A 94 12.57 -1.06 -9.54
C ALA A 94 13.33 -2.30 -10.02
N PRO A 95 14.57 -2.59 -9.56
CA PRO A 95 15.30 -3.79 -9.97
C PRO A 95 14.65 -5.12 -9.51
N ASN A 96 13.79 -5.06 -8.49
CA ASN A 96 13.16 -6.22 -7.86
C ASN A 96 11.69 -6.41 -8.26
N LEU A 97 11.13 -5.50 -9.09
CA LEU A 97 9.76 -5.62 -9.59
C LEU A 97 9.66 -6.67 -10.70
N GLN A 98 8.62 -7.46 -10.62
CA GLN A 98 8.28 -8.47 -11.62
C GLN A 98 7.01 -8.10 -12.38
N ALA A 99 6.85 -8.69 -13.58
CA ALA A 99 5.62 -8.53 -14.34
C ALA A 99 4.40 -9.01 -13.54
N GLY A 100 3.38 -8.17 -13.45
CA GLY A 100 2.18 -8.45 -12.67
C GLY A 100 2.22 -8.02 -11.21
N ASN A 101 3.36 -7.49 -10.72
CA ASN A 101 3.38 -6.79 -9.45
C ASN A 101 2.49 -5.54 -9.48
N SER A 102 2.20 -5.01 -8.31
CA SER A 102 1.48 -3.75 -8.16
C SER A 102 2.28 -2.79 -7.30
N LEU A 103 2.38 -1.53 -7.75
CA LEU A 103 2.90 -0.41 -6.96
C LEU A 103 1.76 0.43 -6.42
N VAL A 104 1.82 0.73 -5.14
CA VAL A 104 0.79 1.51 -4.44
C VAL A 104 1.43 2.71 -3.77
N PHE A 105 0.78 3.86 -3.91
CA PHE A 105 1.19 5.12 -3.29
C PHE A 105 0.06 5.70 -2.45
N ALA A 106 0.39 6.43 -1.39
CA ALA A 106 -0.58 7.25 -0.65
C ALA A 106 -0.67 8.69 -1.18
N HIS A 107 0.27 9.10 -2.04
CA HIS A 107 0.30 10.41 -2.70
C HIS A 107 0.78 10.30 -4.14
N GLY A 108 0.15 11.03 -5.05
CA GLY A 108 0.41 10.89 -6.49
C GLY A 108 1.58 11.73 -7.04
N PHE A 109 2.25 12.53 -6.21
CA PHE A 109 3.26 13.50 -6.64
C PHE A 109 4.34 12.87 -7.52
N ASN A 110 5.03 11.87 -7.02
CA ASN A 110 6.18 11.28 -7.70
C ASN A 110 5.83 10.60 -9.04
N VAL A 111 4.63 10.03 -9.14
CA VAL A 111 4.17 9.43 -10.40
C VAL A 111 3.66 10.49 -11.36
N HIS A 112 2.93 11.49 -10.86
CA HIS A 112 2.38 12.58 -11.66
C HIS A 112 3.47 13.44 -12.32
N PHE A 113 4.55 13.70 -11.59
CA PHE A 113 5.69 14.50 -12.09
C PHE A 113 6.84 13.67 -12.64
N ASP A 114 6.59 12.39 -13.01
CA ASP A 114 7.58 11.49 -13.60
C ASP A 114 8.89 11.31 -12.80
N GLN A 115 8.83 11.53 -11.47
CA GLN A 115 9.95 11.25 -10.57
C GLN A 115 10.12 9.75 -10.33
N VAL A 116 9.03 8.99 -10.38
CA VAL A 116 8.99 7.53 -10.37
C VAL A 116 8.35 7.06 -11.66
N LYS A 117 9.05 6.22 -12.43
CA LYS A 117 8.61 5.70 -13.73
C LYS A 117 8.44 4.18 -13.68
N PRO A 118 7.26 3.69 -13.29
CA PRO A 118 7.02 2.26 -13.23
C PRO A 118 7.05 1.61 -14.61
N PRO A 119 7.59 0.36 -14.72
CA PRO A 119 7.62 -0.37 -15.98
C PRO A 119 6.21 -0.67 -16.49
N ALA A 120 6.10 -0.92 -17.81
CA ALA A 120 4.80 -1.07 -18.48
C ALA A 120 3.98 -2.27 -17.95
N ASN A 121 4.62 -3.28 -17.43
CA ASN A 121 4.05 -4.54 -16.96
C ASN A 121 3.73 -4.58 -15.45
N VAL A 122 3.73 -3.43 -14.78
CA VAL A 122 3.38 -3.26 -13.36
C VAL A 122 2.13 -2.39 -13.24
N ASP A 123 1.19 -2.81 -12.40
CA ASP A 123 0.01 -2.02 -12.08
C ASP A 123 0.36 -0.89 -11.10
N VAL A 124 -0.20 0.31 -11.28
CA VAL A 124 0.08 1.47 -10.42
C VAL A 124 -1.21 2.13 -9.98
N PHE A 125 -1.36 2.32 -8.68
CA PHE A 125 -2.54 2.95 -8.12
C PHE A 125 -2.29 3.72 -6.82
N LEU A 126 -3.24 4.57 -6.46
CA LEU A 126 -3.24 5.35 -5.23
C LEU A 126 -4.26 4.81 -4.24
N VAL A 127 -3.85 4.75 -2.97
CA VAL A 127 -4.73 4.57 -1.81
C VAL A 127 -4.39 5.66 -0.81
N ALA A 128 -5.16 6.73 -0.79
CA ALA A 128 -4.86 7.93 -0.02
C ALA A 128 -5.91 8.17 1.07
N PRO A 129 -5.64 7.81 2.34
CA PRO A 129 -6.53 8.11 3.45
C PRO A 129 -6.64 9.63 3.65
N LYS A 130 -7.84 10.11 4.00
CA LYS A 130 -8.13 11.53 4.23
C LYS A 130 -7.80 11.96 5.66
N GLY A 131 -6.70 11.46 6.21
CA GLY A 131 -6.23 11.85 7.54
C GLY A 131 -4.88 11.25 7.94
N PRO A 132 -4.35 11.66 9.09
CA PRO A 132 -3.07 11.16 9.58
C PRO A 132 -3.15 9.69 10.00
N GLY A 133 -2.06 8.95 9.84
CA GLY A 133 -2.02 7.50 10.03
C GLY A 133 -2.48 7.04 11.42
N HIS A 134 -2.16 7.79 12.49
CA HIS A 134 -2.62 7.42 13.84
C HIS A 134 -4.16 7.45 13.98
N LEU A 135 -4.84 8.36 13.26
CA LEU A 135 -6.30 8.37 13.21
C LEU A 135 -6.84 7.21 12.35
N VAL A 136 -6.19 6.93 11.21
CA VAL A 136 -6.53 5.76 10.37
C VAL A 136 -6.47 4.49 11.20
N ARG A 137 -5.39 4.29 11.97
CA ARG A 137 -5.24 3.12 12.84
C ARG A 137 -6.27 3.08 13.97
N ARG A 138 -6.43 4.20 14.68
CA ARG A 138 -7.38 4.29 15.81
C ARG A 138 -8.80 4.01 15.37
N THR A 139 -9.25 4.69 14.31
CA THR A 139 -10.60 4.52 13.78
C THR A 139 -10.87 3.07 13.38
N PHE A 140 -9.90 2.41 12.74
CA PHE A 140 -10.00 1.00 12.41
C PHE A 140 -10.18 0.12 13.67
N THR A 141 -9.36 0.32 14.70
CA THR A 141 -9.44 -0.48 15.94
C THR A 141 -10.72 -0.23 16.74
N GLU A 142 -11.34 0.93 16.58
CA GLU A 142 -12.63 1.28 17.19
C GLU A 142 -13.83 0.80 16.33
N GLY A 143 -13.59 0.12 15.20
CA GLY A 143 -14.63 -0.34 14.27
C GLY A 143 -15.32 0.80 13.49
N GLY A 144 -14.65 1.95 13.42
CA GLY A 144 -15.11 3.12 12.69
C GLY A 144 -14.66 3.12 11.22
N LEU A 145 -15.10 4.15 10.50
CA LEU A 145 -14.83 4.33 9.06
C LEU A 145 -13.81 5.43 8.83
N PHE A 146 -12.94 5.24 7.86
CA PHE A 146 -12.03 6.27 7.38
C PHE A 146 -12.15 6.43 5.87
N LEU A 147 -12.33 7.67 5.40
CA LEU A 147 -12.47 7.95 3.98
C LEU A 147 -11.12 7.85 3.26
N HIS A 148 -11.06 7.04 2.20
CA HIS A 148 -9.93 6.96 1.30
C HIS A 148 -10.27 7.52 -0.08
N TYR A 149 -9.28 8.13 -0.71
CA TYR A 149 -9.32 8.47 -2.12
C TYR A 149 -8.58 7.41 -2.92
N LEU A 150 -9.25 6.87 -3.94
CA LEU A 150 -8.70 5.88 -4.83
C LEU A 150 -8.50 6.45 -6.23
N GLN A 151 -7.33 6.25 -6.80
CA GLN A 151 -7.05 6.62 -8.17
C GLN A 151 -6.20 5.59 -8.89
N TYR A 152 -6.62 5.25 -10.10
CA TYR A 152 -5.81 4.50 -11.04
C TYR A 152 -4.86 5.41 -11.79
N ILE A 153 -3.60 5.02 -11.88
CA ILE A 153 -2.61 5.71 -12.70
C ILE A 153 -2.32 4.87 -13.94
N LYS A 154 -2.15 3.56 -13.77
CA LYS A 154 -1.83 2.64 -14.84
C LYS A 154 -2.23 1.21 -14.48
N MET A 155 -2.84 0.49 -15.40
CA MET A 155 -3.30 -0.88 -15.19
C MET A 155 -3.05 -1.76 -16.40
N GLN A 156 -2.48 -2.95 -16.18
CA GLN A 156 -2.14 -3.91 -17.22
C GLN A 156 -3.02 -5.18 -17.22
N GLN A 157 -3.68 -5.47 -16.11
CA GLN A 157 -4.43 -6.73 -15.95
C GLN A 157 -5.94 -6.53 -16.01
N GLU A 158 -6.68 -7.49 -16.57
CA GLU A 158 -8.16 -7.47 -16.64
C GLU A 158 -8.86 -7.50 -15.27
N LEU A 159 -8.17 -7.92 -14.22
CA LEU A 159 -8.66 -7.93 -12.82
C LEU A 159 -8.62 -6.54 -12.16
N ARG A 160 -8.58 -5.51 -12.93
CA ARG A 160 -8.26 -4.11 -12.63
C ARG A 160 -9.01 -3.50 -11.46
N LEU A 161 -10.31 -3.64 -11.40
CA LEU A 161 -11.14 -3.09 -10.32
C LEU A 161 -11.05 -3.91 -9.02
N LYS A 162 -10.85 -5.22 -9.12
CA LYS A 162 -10.93 -6.15 -7.99
C LYS A 162 -9.76 -6.04 -7.00
N LYS A 163 -8.53 -5.85 -7.47
CA LYS A 163 -7.34 -5.70 -6.61
C LYS A 163 -7.38 -4.45 -5.74
N HIS A 164 -7.86 -3.35 -6.28
CA HIS A 164 -8.00 -2.08 -5.58
C HIS A 164 -9.01 -2.11 -4.46
N PHE A 165 -10.15 -2.58 -4.84
CA PHE A 165 -11.31 -2.65 -3.99
C PHE A 165 -11.00 -3.38 -2.70
N LEU A 166 -10.26 -4.47 -2.85
CA LEU A 166 -9.91 -5.30 -1.73
C LEU A 166 -8.95 -4.62 -0.76
N MET A 167 -7.91 -3.96 -1.27
CA MET A 167 -6.94 -3.26 -0.44
C MET A 167 -7.58 -2.12 0.35
N LEU A 168 -8.66 -1.53 -0.17
CA LEU A 168 -9.39 -0.46 0.48
C LEU A 168 -10.39 -0.97 1.51
N THR A 169 -11.15 -2.00 1.20
CA THR A 169 -12.10 -2.61 2.15
C THR A 169 -11.40 -3.24 3.33
N GLU A 170 -10.15 -3.68 3.14
CA GLU A 170 -9.35 -4.29 4.18
C GLU A 170 -8.52 -3.28 5.00
N LEU A 171 -8.32 -2.08 4.47
CA LEU A 171 -7.79 -0.95 5.24
C LEU A 171 -8.89 -0.29 6.08
N GLU A 172 -10.17 -0.51 5.70
CA GLU A 172 -11.34 0.06 6.34
C GLU A 172 -12.58 -0.82 6.21
N GLN A 173 -13.31 -0.95 7.30
CA GLN A 173 -14.64 -1.55 7.25
C GLN A 173 -15.65 -0.46 6.89
N ARG A 174 -15.97 -0.25 5.61
CA ARG A 174 -17.30 0.17 5.11
C ARG A 174 -17.52 1.33 4.12
N GLU A 175 -16.71 2.36 3.86
CA GLU A 175 -17.08 3.38 2.86
C GLU A 175 -15.93 3.94 2.01
N LEU A 176 -16.12 3.96 0.69
CA LEU A 176 -15.17 4.48 -0.28
C LEU A 176 -15.82 5.54 -1.17
N VAL A 177 -15.17 6.71 -1.33
CA VAL A 177 -15.61 7.78 -2.24
C VAL A 177 -14.59 7.97 -3.36
N TYR A 178 -15.06 8.01 -4.60
CA TYR A 178 -14.30 8.36 -5.79
C TYR A 178 -14.38 9.85 -6.09
#